data_1d0ad8aeb08c0e78955ef52b4f273219
#
_entry.id   1d0ad8aeb08c0e78955ef52b4f273219
#
_cell.length_a   1.000
_cell.length_b   1.000
_cell.length_c   1.000
_cell.angle_alpha   90.00
_cell.angle_beta   90.00
_cell.angle_gamma   90.00
#
_symmetry.space_group_name_H-M   'P 1'
#
loop_
_entity.id
_entity.type
_entity.pdbx_description
1 polymer ?
#
loop_
_entity_poly.entity_id
_entity_poly.type
_entity_poly.pdbx_seq_one_letter_code
_entity_poly.pdbx_strand_id
1 'polypeptide(L)'
;MKSFPLWLLFLLLSVASCSKKKNTAIKPIRTDITESVYASGTVKAVGQYTVFATVNGVLKQTSVTVGQQIKKGQLLFLLDQDKAALNTENAQLAYKLSQENNHYIQDKIAEMELKVQAAKDKLALDESIFNRNKRIKEYQIISEVDFERVELAYKSSKINYESAKKQLAQLRAQLKNDQSRNNINLKISQETQSDFNVKSAFDGQLFDILVKDGSLITTQTPLAIIGKT
;
A
#
# COMPACT_ATOMS: atom_id res chain seq x y z
N MET A 1 -9.94 -87.76 -88.54
CA MET A 1 -10.24 -86.62 -87.65
C MET A 1 -10.12 -87.21 -86.23
N LYS A 2 -8.99 -86.98 -85.59
CA LYS A 2 -8.73 -87.49 -84.22
C LYS A 2 -8.76 -86.35 -83.23
N SER A 3 -9.74 -86.40 -82.40
CA SER A 3 -9.95 -85.42 -81.31
C SER A 3 -8.86 -85.61 -80.26
N PHE A 4 -7.98 -84.62 -80.15
CA PHE A 4 -7.02 -84.53 -79.05
C PHE A 4 -7.77 -84.23 -77.75
N PRO A 5 -7.59 -85.02 -76.71
CA PRO A 5 -8.38 -84.78 -75.50
C PRO A 5 -7.88 -83.55 -74.80
N LEU A 6 -8.80 -82.63 -74.61
CA LEU A 6 -8.69 -81.36 -73.86
C LEU A 6 -8.12 -81.51 -72.44
N TRP A 7 -8.06 -82.74 -71.94
CA TRP A 7 -7.56 -83.08 -70.63
C TRP A 7 -6.04 -83.04 -70.53
N LEU A 8 -5.31 -83.20 -71.66
CA LEU A 8 -3.84 -83.15 -71.67
C LEU A 8 -3.32 -81.74 -71.57
N LEU A 9 -4.14 -80.79 -72.04
CA LEU A 9 -3.83 -79.33 -71.93
C LEU A 9 -3.95 -78.82 -70.52
N PHE A 10 -4.87 -79.40 -69.71
CA PHE A 10 -5.09 -78.99 -68.31
C PHE A 10 -4.01 -79.50 -67.39
N LEU A 11 -3.40 -80.63 -67.74
CA LEU A 11 -2.28 -81.27 -66.98
C LEU A 11 -0.95 -80.52 -67.18
N LEU A 12 -0.77 -79.84 -68.30
CA LEU A 12 0.44 -79.09 -68.63
C LEU A 12 0.47 -77.70 -67.94
N LEU A 13 -0.69 -77.14 -67.54
CA LEU A 13 -0.76 -75.83 -66.89
C LEU A 13 -0.49 -75.91 -65.37
N SER A 14 -0.58 -77.08 -64.77
CA SER A 14 -0.37 -77.30 -63.32
C SER A 14 1.09 -77.33 -62.84
N VAL A 15 2.07 -77.38 -63.77
CA VAL A 15 3.50 -77.52 -63.41
C VAL A 15 4.26 -76.19 -63.45
N ALA A 16 3.61 -75.06 -63.88
CA ALA A 16 4.28 -73.74 -64.02
C ALA A 16 4.24 -72.89 -62.74
N SER A 17 3.67 -73.36 -61.60
CA SER A 17 3.51 -72.54 -60.39
C SER A 17 4.55 -72.82 -59.34
N CYS A 18 5.81 -72.94 -59.68
CA CYS A 18 6.90 -72.97 -58.72
C CYS A 18 7.66 -71.64 -58.76
N SER A 19 7.02 -70.58 -58.23
CA SER A 19 7.69 -69.32 -57.96
C SER A 19 8.69 -69.50 -56.81
N LYS A 20 9.98 -69.54 -57.16
CA LYS A 20 11.08 -69.50 -56.18
C LYS A 20 11.00 -68.17 -55.43
N LYS A 21 10.46 -68.17 -54.22
CA LYS A 21 10.66 -67.07 -53.26
C LYS A 21 12.18 -66.91 -53.09
N LYS A 22 12.72 -65.78 -53.65
CA LYS A 22 14.06 -65.33 -53.30
C LYS A 22 14.05 -64.95 -51.80
N ASN A 23 14.53 -65.85 -50.96
CA ASN A 23 14.87 -65.51 -49.60
C ASN A 23 16.07 -64.57 -49.67
N THR A 24 15.76 -63.24 -49.64
CA THR A 24 16.77 -62.23 -49.46
C THR A 24 17.29 -62.40 -48.03
N ALA A 25 18.37 -63.09 -47.86
CA ALA A 25 19.05 -63.15 -46.56
C ALA A 25 19.55 -61.77 -46.22
N ILE A 26 18.89 -61.12 -45.24
CA ILE A 26 19.33 -59.82 -44.67
C ILE A 26 20.58 -60.16 -43.83
N LYS A 27 21.72 -59.68 -44.29
CA LYS A 27 22.94 -59.74 -43.51
C LYS A 27 22.91 -58.69 -42.42
N PRO A 28 23.23 -59.02 -41.15
CA PRO A 28 23.34 -58.04 -40.11
C PRO A 28 24.47 -57.05 -40.45
N ILE A 29 24.15 -55.78 -40.45
CA ILE A 29 25.09 -54.70 -40.62
C ILE A 29 25.42 -54.16 -39.21
N ARG A 30 26.69 -54.08 -38.89
CA ARG A 30 27.15 -53.35 -37.71
C ARG A 30 27.25 -51.90 -38.08
N THR A 31 26.45 -51.07 -37.45
CA THR A 31 26.50 -49.64 -37.56
C THR A 31 26.69 -49.08 -36.16
N ASP A 32 27.52 -48.06 -36.03
CA ASP A 32 27.60 -47.29 -34.79
C ASP A 32 26.30 -46.55 -34.59
N ILE A 33 25.65 -46.78 -33.44
CA ILE A 33 24.43 -46.10 -33.03
C ILE A 33 24.86 -44.98 -32.10
N THR A 34 24.67 -43.70 -32.54
CA THR A 34 24.85 -42.56 -31.66
C THR A 34 23.54 -42.32 -30.90
N GLU A 35 23.56 -42.63 -29.61
CA GLU A 35 22.47 -42.29 -28.72
C GLU A 35 22.61 -40.81 -28.32
N SER A 36 21.65 -39.96 -28.73
CA SER A 36 21.61 -38.56 -28.36
C SER A 36 20.70 -38.39 -27.17
N VAL A 37 21.26 -37.97 -26.04
CA VAL A 37 20.49 -37.56 -24.86
C VAL A 37 20.24 -36.08 -24.94
N TYR A 38 18.97 -35.70 -25.08
CA TYR A 38 18.55 -34.31 -25.06
C TYR A 38 18.26 -33.91 -23.62
N ALA A 39 18.93 -32.88 -23.13
CA ALA A 39 18.63 -32.23 -21.86
C ALA A 39 18.24 -30.77 -22.11
N SER A 40 17.11 -30.34 -21.57
CA SER A 40 16.73 -28.95 -21.52
C SER A 40 16.91 -28.40 -20.10
N GLY A 41 17.46 -27.23 -19.98
CA GLY A 41 17.65 -26.54 -18.71
C GLY A 41 17.35 -25.06 -18.84
N THR A 42 16.84 -24.45 -17.79
CA THR A 42 16.65 -23.02 -17.71
C THR A 42 17.75 -22.44 -16.82
N VAL A 43 18.56 -21.54 -17.34
CA VAL A 43 19.53 -20.78 -16.55
C VAL A 43 18.79 -19.68 -15.79
N LYS A 44 18.92 -19.68 -14.47
CA LYS A 44 18.36 -18.64 -13.60
C LYS A 44 19.50 -17.87 -12.93
N ALA A 45 19.33 -16.55 -12.81
CA ALA A 45 20.30 -15.73 -12.08
C ALA A 45 20.24 -16.03 -10.57
N VAL A 46 21.41 -16.00 -9.92
CA VAL A 46 21.49 -16.12 -8.46
C VAL A 46 20.84 -14.87 -7.83
N GLY A 47 19.97 -15.08 -6.82
CA GLY A 47 19.31 -13.96 -6.15
C GLY A 47 18.20 -13.27 -6.97
N GLN A 48 17.61 -14.00 -7.92
CA GLN A 48 16.46 -13.55 -8.70
C GLN A 48 15.24 -13.33 -7.82
N TYR A 49 14.54 -12.20 -8.00
CA TYR A 49 13.25 -11.94 -7.38
C TYR A 49 12.21 -11.47 -8.39
N THR A 50 10.95 -11.75 -8.10
CA THR A 50 9.81 -11.34 -8.91
C THR A 50 9.22 -10.06 -8.32
N VAL A 51 9.02 -9.06 -9.17
CA VAL A 51 8.38 -7.80 -8.82
C VAL A 51 6.87 -7.96 -8.88
N PHE A 52 6.19 -7.51 -7.82
CA PHE A 52 4.74 -7.44 -7.74
C PHE A 52 4.30 -6.00 -7.45
N ALA A 53 3.07 -5.66 -7.83
CA ALA A 53 2.44 -4.40 -7.42
C ALA A 53 1.90 -4.53 -5.98
N THR A 54 1.90 -3.43 -5.25
CA THR A 54 1.31 -3.32 -3.90
C THR A 54 -0.18 -3.00 -3.95
N VAL A 55 -0.66 -2.47 -5.09
CA VAL A 55 -2.05 -2.09 -5.34
C VAL A 55 -2.57 -2.66 -6.65
N ASN A 56 -3.90 -2.77 -6.76
CA ASN A 56 -4.54 -3.15 -8.01
C ASN A 56 -4.75 -1.93 -8.90
N GLY A 57 -4.54 -2.07 -10.21
CA GLY A 57 -4.74 -0.99 -11.17
C GLY A 57 -4.49 -1.41 -12.61
N VAL A 58 -4.72 -0.52 -13.57
CA VAL A 58 -4.36 -0.75 -14.97
C VAL A 58 -2.93 -0.24 -15.19
N LEU A 59 -2.08 -1.03 -15.85
CA LEU A 59 -0.73 -0.62 -16.21
C LEU A 59 -0.80 0.48 -17.28
N LYS A 60 -0.38 1.69 -16.92
CA LYS A 60 -0.39 2.86 -17.81
C LYS A 60 0.87 2.92 -18.66
N GLN A 61 2.02 2.62 -18.07
CA GLN A 61 3.31 2.72 -18.74
C GLN A 61 4.37 1.82 -18.10
N THR A 62 5.16 1.16 -18.94
CA THR A 62 6.39 0.46 -18.58
C THR A 62 7.59 1.40 -18.83
N SER A 63 8.37 1.69 -17.79
CA SER A 63 9.47 2.68 -17.82
C SER A 63 10.86 2.06 -18.00
N VAL A 64 10.94 0.75 -18.21
CA VAL A 64 12.19 -0.02 -18.27
C VAL A 64 12.19 -1.01 -19.41
N THR A 65 13.37 -1.46 -19.84
CA THR A 65 13.56 -2.45 -20.92
C THR A 65 14.32 -3.67 -20.42
N VAL A 66 14.04 -4.83 -21.02
CA VAL A 66 14.76 -6.06 -20.70
C VAL A 66 16.26 -5.91 -20.95
N GLY A 67 17.09 -6.41 -20.05
CA GLY A 67 18.54 -6.28 -20.06
C GLY A 67 19.08 -5.00 -19.38
N GLN A 68 18.21 -4.06 -19.00
CA GLN A 68 18.60 -2.81 -18.34
C GLN A 68 19.11 -3.05 -16.90
N GLN A 69 20.15 -2.32 -16.51
CA GLN A 69 20.60 -2.22 -15.12
C GLN A 69 19.62 -1.33 -14.34
N ILE A 70 19.12 -1.86 -13.23
CA ILE A 70 18.12 -1.22 -12.38
C ILE A 70 18.76 -0.87 -11.04
N LYS A 71 18.49 0.34 -10.55
CA LYS A 71 18.87 0.80 -9.21
C LYS A 71 17.70 0.68 -8.25
N LYS A 72 18.00 0.47 -6.97
CA LYS A 72 17.02 0.51 -5.89
C LYS A 72 16.25 1.84 -5.92
N GLY A 73 14.92 1.77 -5.83
CA GLY A 73 14.02 2.93 -5.90
C GLY A 73 13.72 3.43 -7.33
N GLN A 74 14.34 2.86 -8.36
CA GLN A 74 14.03 3.21 -9.74
C GLN A 74 12.62 2.79 -10.11
N LEU A 75 11.87 3.69 -10.79
CA LEU A 75 10.53 3.41 -11.31
C LEU A 75 10.62 2.35 -12.41
N LEU A 76 9.82 1.29 -12.27
CA LEU A 76 9.70 0.20 -13.22
C LEU A 76 8.40 0.29 -14.01
N PHE A 77 7.28 0.43 -13.30
CA PHE A 77 5.94 0.46 -13.86
C PHE A 77 5.12 1.58 -13.23
N LEU A 78 4.30 2.21 -14.05
CA LEU A 78 3.33 3.22 -13.62
C LEU A 78 1.92 2.65 -13.82
N LEU A 79 1.19 2.46 -12.73
CA LEU A 79 -0.23 2.13 -12.76
C LEU A 79 -1.07 3.40 -12.87
N ASP A 80 -2.30 3.26 -13.33
CA ASP A 80 -3.25 4.38 -13.38
C ASP A 80 -3.56 4.87 -11.96
N GLN A 81 -3.14 6.09 -11.67
CA GLN A 81 -3.23 6.73 -10.36
C GLN A 81 -4.16 7.95 -10.32
N ASP A 82 -4.96 8.19 -11.36
CA ASP A 82 -5.73 9.44 -11.49
C ASP A 82 -6.67 9.66 -10.29
N LYS A 83 -7.35 8.61 -9.83
CA LYS A 83 -8.19 8.68 -8.60
C LYS A 83 -7.38 8.91 -7.33
N ALA A 84 -6.21 8.27 -7.21
CA ALA A 84 -5.34 8.44 -6.06
C ALA A 84 -4.75 9.86 -6.02
N ALA A 85 -4.40 10.42 -7.18
CA ALA A 85 -3.93 11.80 -7.31
C ALA A 85 -4.99 12.80 -6.84
N LEU A 86 -6.25 12.65 -7.29
CA LEU A 86 -7.37 13.49 -6.84
C LEU A 86 -7.63 13.37 -5.34
N ASN A 87 -7.52 12.17 -4.77
CA ASN A 87 -7.63 11.98 -3.33
C ASN A 87 -6.50 12.68 -2.56
N THR A 88 -5.28 12.64 -3.08
CA THR A 88 -4.12 13.34 -2.49
C THR A 88 -4.32 14.85 -2.57
N GLU A 89 -4.79 15.38 -3.69
CA GLU A 89 -5.11 16.80 -3.87
C GLU A 89 -6.18 17.26 -2.87
N ASN A 90 -7.26 16.48 -2.71
CA ASN A 90 -8.32 16.78 -1.75
C ASN A 90 -7.79 16.78 -0.30
N ALA A 91 -6.97 15.79 0.06
CA ALA A 91 -6.33 15.76 1.38
C ALA A 91 -5.37 16.94 1.61
N GLN A 92 -4.65 17.36 0.56
CA GLN A 92 -3.77 18.54 0.60
C GLN A 92 -4.55 19.84 0.80
N LEU A 93 -5.68 20.00 0.11
CA LEU A 93 -6.57 21.14 0.31
C LEU A 93 -7.14 21.17 1.72
N ALA A 94 -7.59 20.02 2.26
CA ALA A 94 -8.07 19.92 3.63
C ALA A 94 -6.99 20.29 4.66
N TYR A 95 -5.75 19.83 4.45
CA TYR A 95 -4.62 20.20 5.28
C TYR A 95 -4.30 21.70 5.20
N LYS A 96 -4.27 22.27 4.00
CA LYS A 96 -4.04 23.71 3.79
C LYS A 96 -5.11 24.57 4.47
N LEU A 97 -6.39 24.22 4.28
CA LEU A 97 -7.50 24.92 4.97
C LEU A 97 -7.38 24.82 6.48
N SER A 98 -6.94 23.68 7.03
CA SER A 98 -6.71 23.56 8.47
C SER A 98 -5.58 24.47 8.97
N GLN A 99 -4.57 24.74 8.13
CA GLN A 99 -3.49 25.68 8.44
C GLN A 99 -3.96 27.15 8.34
N GLU A 100 -4.75 27.50 7.32
CA GLU A 100 -5.29 28.83 7.16
C GLU A 100 -6.27 29.20 8.30
N ASN A 101 -7.13 28.26 8.70
CA ASN A 101 -8.01 28.43 9.85
C ASN A 101 -7.26 28.55 11.19
N ASN A 102 -5.97 28.21 11.22
CA ASN A 102 -5.17 28.29 12.44
C ASN A 102 -5.09 29.72 13.00
N HIS A 103 -5.04 30.76 12.16
CA HIS A 103 -5.04 32.16 12.61
C HIS A 103 -6.32 32.50 13.38
N TYR A 104 -7.49 32.16 12.82
CA TYR A 104 -8.77 32.38 13.49
C TYR A 104 -8.86 31.65 14.83
N ILE A 105 -8.34 30.41 14.89
CA ILE A 105 -8.36 29.61 16.11
C ILE A 105 -7.33 30.14 17.13
N GLN A 106 -6.19 30.66 16.69
CA GLN A 106 -5.23 31.33 17.59
C GLN A 106 -5.84 32.57 18.25
N ASP A 107 -6.60 33.38 17.51
CA ASP A 107 -7.34 34.52 18.08
C ASP A 107 -8.36 34.05 19.12
N LYS A 108 -9.06 32.95 18.85
CA LYS A 108 -9.99 32.33 19.80
C LYS A 108 -9.30 31.78 21.06
N ILE A 109 -8.09 31.23 20.91
CA ILE A 109 -7.26 30.79 22.04
C ILE A 109 -6.85 32.01 22.87
N ALA A 110 -6.40 33.11 22.25
CA ALA A 110 -6.03 34.33 22.93
C ALA A 110 -7.23 34.94 23.71
N GLU A 111 -8.43 34.96 23.08
CA GLU A 111 -9.66 35.38 23.78
C GLU A 111 -9.93 34.49 25.02
N MET A 112 -9.77 33.18 24.88
CA MET A 112 -10.00 32.25 26.00
C MET A 112 -8.93 32.38 27.09
N GLU A 113 -7.68 32.70 26.74
CA GLU A 113 -6.60 32.98 27.69
C GLU A 113 -6.93 34.24 28.54
N LEU A 114 -7.48 35.29 27.92
CA LEU A 114 -7.94 36.46 28.62
C LEU A 114 -9.08 36.11 29.61
N LYS A 115 -10.04 35.24 29.22
CA LYS A 115 -11.10 34.77 30.12
C LYS A 115 -10.54 33.97 31.30
N VAL A 116 -9.54 33.12 31.06
CA VAL A 116 -8.83 32.37 32.12
C VAL A 116 -8.13 33.35 33.08
N GLN A 117 -7.46 34.38 32.54
CA GLN A 117 -6.78 35.39 33.33
C GLN A 117 -7.78 36.19 34.19
N ALA A 118 -8.89 36.65 33.61
CA ALA A 118 -9.93 37.39 34.36
C ALA A 118 -10.55 36.52 35.48
N ALA A 119 -10.81 35.23 35.21
CA ALA A 119 -11.29 34.30 36.23
C ALA A 119 -10.25 34.05 37.33
N LYS A 120 -8.96 34.00 36.99
CA LYS A 120 -7.84 33.89 37.93
C LYS A 120 -7.74 35.10 38.85
N ASP A 121 -7.85 36.30 38.29
CA ASP A 121 -7.78 37.55 39.05
C ASP A 121 -8.97 37.69 40.01
N LYS A 122 -10.18 37.32 39.55
CA LYS A 122 -11.37 37.22 40.40
C LYS A 122 -11.20 36.22 41.54
N LEU A 123 -10.67 35.04 41.27
CA LEU A 123 -10.36 34.03 42.28
C LEU A 123 -9.38 34.59 43.33
N ALA A 124 -8.29 35.23 42.88
CA ALA A 124 -7.29 35.80 43.79
C ALA A 124 -7.88 36.87 44.71
N LEU A 125 -8.80 37.70 44.18
CA LEU A 125 -9.51 38.68 44.98
C LEU A 125 -10.42 38.01 46.02
N ASP A 126 -11.27 37.07 45.58
CA ASP A 126 -12.22 36.39 46.47
C ASP A 126 -11.49 35.55 47.52
N GLU A 127 -10.37 34.92 47.19
CA GLU A 127 -9.51 34.19 48.14
C GLU A 127 -8.92 35.13 49.20
N SER A 128 -8.46 36.32 48.77
CA SER A 128 -7.95 37.34 49.70
C SER A 128 -9.04 37.82 50.68
N ILE A 129 -10.25 38.06 50.14
CA ILE A 129 -11.42 38.43 50.93
C ILE A 129 -11.81 37.32 51.92
N PHE A 130 -11.89 36.08 51.43
CA PHE A 130 -12.19 34.90 52.26
C PHE A 130 -11.20 34.72 53.38
N ASN A 131 -9.90 34.75 53.11
CA ASN A 131 -8.84 34.57 54.10
C ASN A 131 -8.86 35.69 55.18
N ARG A 132 -9.18 36.92 54.76
CA ARG A 132 -9.35 38.02 55.72
C ARG A 132 -10.57 37.82 56.62
N ASN A 133 -11.72 37.46 56.04
CA ASN A 133 -12.95 37.24 56.81
C ASN A 133 -12.86 35.97 57.69
N LYS A 134 -12.13 34.95 57.27
CA LYS A 134 -11.87 33.77 58.10
C LYS A 134 -11.15 34.12 59.42
N ARG A 135 -10.15 35.02 59.37
CA ARG A 135 -9.45 35.52 60.53
C ARG A 135 -10.37 36.36 61.43
N ILE A 136 -11.25 37.21 60.88
CA ILE A 136 -12.19 38.03 61.62
C ILE A 136 -13.28 37.17 62.26
N LYS A 137 -13.68 36.07 61.63
CA LYS A 137 -14.63 35.10 62.21
C LYS A 137 -14.12 34.46 63.52
N GLU A 138 -12.81 34.20 63.63
CA GLU A 138 -12.18 33.67 64.84
C GLU A 138 -12.38 34.59 66.04
N TYR A 139 -12.56 35.89 65.82
CA TYR A 139 -12.85 36.87 66.83
C TYR A 139 -14.36 37.20 67.01
N GLN A 140 -15.24 36.41 66.34
CA GLN A 140 -16.71 36.60 66.35
C GLN A 140 -17.19 37.97 65.91
N ILE A 141 -16.45 38.68 65.05
CA ILE A 141 -16.75 40.05 64.57
C ILE A 141 -17.65 40.05 63.33
N ILE A 142 -17.72 38.95 62.55
CA ILE A 142 -18.54 38.80 61.35
C ILE A 142 -19.72 37.86 61.63
N SER A 143 -20.90 38.13 61.03
CA SER A 143 -22.06 37.27 61.13
C SER A 143 -21.83 35.96 60.34
N GLU A 144 -22.45 34.85 60.76
CA GLU A 144 -22.35 33.57 60.08
C GLU A 144 -22.81 33.65 58.64
N VAL A 145 -23.93 34.33 58.37
CA VAL A 145 -24.51 34.55 57.02
C VAL A 145 -23.56 35.30 56.12
N ASP A 146 -22.88 36.34 56.62
CA ASP A 146 -21.92 37.12 55.83
C ASP A 146 -20.66 36.29 55.52
N PHE A 147 -20.21 35.50 56.45
CA PHE A 147 -19.08 34.59 56.22
C PHE A 147 -19.43 33.50 55.17
N GLU A 148 -20.61 32.87 55.27
CA GLU A 148 -21.10 31.92 54.26
C GLU A 148 -21.17 32.54 52.88
N ARG A 149 -21.61 33.80 52.76
CA ARG A 149 -21.63 34.52 51.46
C ARG A 149 -20.24 34.68 50.87
N VAL A 150 -19.26 35.04 51.68
CA VAL A 150 -17.85 35.20 51.24
C VAL A 150 -17.25 33.84 50.86
N GLU A 151 -17.54 32.78 51.63
CA GLU A 151 -17.09 31.41 51.33
C GLU A 151 -17.70 30.93 50.00
N LEU A 152 -18.98 31.15 49.76
CA LEU A 152 -19.65 30.80 48.51
C LEU A 152 -19.05 31.54 47.31
N ALA A 153 -18.75 32.86 47.45
CA ALA A 153 -18.11 33.67 46.43
C ALA A 153 -16.73 33.07 46.05
N TYR A 154 -15.92 32.73 47.04
CA TYR A 154 -14.62 32.09 46.85
C TYR A 154 -14.75 30.72 46.16
N LYS A 155 -15.66 29.88 46.61
CA LYS A 155 -15.92 28.56 45.97
C LYS A 155 -16.37 28.72 44.52
N SER A 156 -17.27 29.67 44.29
CA SER A 156 -17.78 29.95 42.93
C SER A 156 -16.66 30.44 41.96
N SER A 157 -15.84 31.40 42.42
CA SER A 157 -14.73 31.91 41.60
C SER A 157 -13.67 30.83 41.32
N LYS A 158 -13.41 29.91 42.27
CA LYS A 158 -12.54 28.77 42.08
C LYS A 158 -13.08 27.82 40.99
N ILE A 159 -14.36 27.48 41.05
CA ILE A 159 -15.02 26.64 40.03
C ILE A 159 -14.96 27.31 38.66
N ASN A 160 -15.24 28.61 38.59
CA ASN A 160 -15.20 29.38 37.33
C ASN A 160 -13.80 29.41 36.72
N TYR A 161 -12.75 29.59 37.52
CA TYR A 161 -11.38 29.54 37.05
C TYR A 161 -11.01 28.15 36.50
N GLU A 162 -11.29 27.06 37.25
CA GLU A 162 -11.01 25.71 36.79
C GLU A 162 -11.82 25.34 35.56
N SER A 163 -13.07 25.82 35.43
CA SER A 163 -13.89 25.62 34.24
C SER A 163 -13.29 26.30 33.02
N ALA A 164 -12.92 27.61 33.16
CA ALA A 164 -12.29 28.36 32.07
C ALA A 164 -10.96 27.72 31.59
N LYS A 165 -10.14 27.28 32.56
CA LYS A 165 -8.88 26.58 32.29
C LYS A 165 -9.09 25.24 31.52
N LYS A 166 -10.12 24.47 31.91
CA LYS A 166 -10.48 23.23 31.19
C LYS A 166 -10.96 23.51 29.77
N GLN A 167 -11.78 24.56 29.57
CA GLN A 167 -12.26 24.95 28.24
C GLN A 167 -11.10 25.37 27.33
N LEU A 168 -10.13 26.13 27.84
CA LEU A 168 -8.91 26.49 27.09
C LEU A 168 -8.11 25.23 26.71
N ALA A 169 -7.92 24.29 27.66
CA ALA A 169 -7.20 23.05 27.39
C ALA A 169 -7.91 22.19 26.34
N GLN A 170 -9.24 22.10 26.38
CA GLN A 170 -10.04 21.39 25.37
C GLN A 170 -9.89 22.01 23.99
N LEU A 171 -9.98 23.34 23.88
CA LEU A 171 -9.82 24.07 22.61
C LEU A 171 -8.43 23.82 21.99
N ARG A 172 -7.36 23.90 22.81
CA ARG A 172 -6.00 23.59 22.36
C ARG A 172 -5.83 22.15 21.92
N ALA A 173 -6.41 21.19 22.66
CA ALA A 173 -6.36 19.77 22.30
C ALA A 173 -7.11 19.49 21.00
N GLN A 174 -8.29 20.10 20.81
CA GLN A 174 -9.07 19.97 19.58
C GLN A 174 -8.28 20.47 18.37
N LEU A 175 -7.69 21.67 18.45
CA LEU A 175 -6.88 22.22 17.36
C LEU A 175 -5.73 21.30 17.00
N LYS A 176 -4.96 20.83 17.99
CA LYS A 176 -3.83 19.92 17.78
C LYS A 176 -4.27 18.62 17.11
N ASN A 177 -5.42 18.07 17.55
CA ASN A 177 -5.96 16.83 16.99
C ASN A 177 -6.39 17.02 15.52
N ASP A 178 -7.07 18.12 15.20
CA ASP A 178 -7.54 18.41 13.84
C ASP A 178 -6.36 18.61 12.88
N GLN A 179 -5.33 19.34 13.27
CA GLN A 179 -4.10 19.51 12.49
C GLN A 179 -3.38 18.18 12.28
N SER A 180 -3.23 17.38 13.36
CA SER A 180 -2.57 16.09 13.29
C SER A 180 -3.32 15.12 12.38
N ARG A 181 -4.65 15.09 12.46
CA ARG A 181 -5.50 14.22 11.65
C ARG A 181 -5.41 14.58 10.16
N ASN A 182 -5.49 15.88 9.81
CA ASN A 182 -5.38 16.29 8.42
C ASN A 182 -3.98 16.04 7.85
N ASN A 183 -2.92 16.22 8.64
CA ASN A 183 -1.55 15.88 8.24
C ASN A 183 -1.38 14.37 8.00
N ILE A 184 -1.92 13.53 8.88
CA ILE A 184 -1.89 12.08 8.73
C ILE A 184 -2.67 11.64 7.49
N ASN A 185 -3.86 12.19 7.27
CA ASN A 185 -4.67 11.89 6.09
C ASN A 185 -3.94 12.25 4.79
N LEU A 186 -3.27 13.40 4.75
CA LEU A 186 -2.44 13.79 3.61
C LEU A 186 -1.32 12.79 3.36
N LYS A 187 -0.58 12.40 4.40
CA LYS A 187 0.49 11.41 4.28
C LYS A 187 -0.01 10.05 3.77
N ILE A 188 -1.12 9.56 4.32
CA ILE A 188 -1.75 8.31 3.86
C ILE A 188 -2.12 8.40 2.39
N SER A 189 -2.72 9.52 1.94
CA SER A 189 -3.09 9.71 0.54
C SER A 189 -1.86 9.75 -0.38
N GLN A 190 -0.77 10.41 0.04
CA GLN A 190 0.51 10.48 -0.68
C GLN A 190 1.15 9.09 -0.81
N GLU A 191 1.19 8.31 0.27
CA GLU A 191 1.71 6.93 0.24
C GLU A 191 0.85 6.05 -0.67
N THR A 192 -0.49 6.13 -0.55
CA THR A 192 -1.41 5.40 -1.43
C THR A 192 -1.18 5.75 -2.90
N GLN A 193 -0.98 7.03 -3.23
CA GLN A 193 -0.64 7.46 -4.58
C GLN A 193 0.74 6.94 -5.02
N SER A 194 1.72 6.94 -4.11
CA SER A 194 3.06 6.41 -4.38
C SER A 194 3.07 4.92 -4.71
N ASP A 195 2.14 4.14 -4.15
CA ASP A 195 2.02 2.70 -4.39
C ASP A 195 1.67 2.34 -5.84
N PHE A 196 1.09 3.28 -6.60
CA PHE A 196 0.86 3.12 -8.03
C PHE A 196 2.14 3.25 -8.86
N ASN A 197 3.24 3.72 -8.28
CA ASN A 197 4.56 3.77 -8.87
C ASN A 197 5.36 2.55 -8.41
N VAL A 198 5.34 1.47 -9.17
CA VAL A 198 6.08 0.25 -8.84
C VAL A 198 7.57 0.49 -9.04
N LYS A 199 8.33 0.46 -7.95
CA LYS A 199 9.77 0.73 -7.91
C LYS A 199 10.55 -0.54 -7.55
N SER A 200 11.82 -0.61 -7.97
CA SER A 200 12.71 -1.70 -7.58
C SER A 200 13.08 -1.64 -6.10
N ALA A 201 13.00 -2.79 -5.42
CA ALA A 201 13.44 -2.92 -4.03
C ALA A 201 14.97 -3.04 -3.88
N PHE A 202 15.67 -3.48 -4.94
CA PHE A 202 17.11 -3.76 -4.92
C PHE A 202 17.78 -3.34 -6.23
N ASP A 203 19.11 -3.23 -6.21
CA ASP A 203 19.91 -3.10 -7.41
C ASP A 203 19.99 -4.45 -8.15
N GLY A 204 20.01 -4.40 -9.49
CA GLY A 204 20.09 -5.63 -10.28
C GLY A 204 19.89 -5.39 -11.76
N GLN A 205 19.76 -6.47 -12.53
CA GLN A 205 19.47 -6.43 -13.95
C GLN A 205 18.07 -6.98 -14.22
N LEU A 206 17.32 -6.31 -15.07
CA LEU A 206 15.98 -6.74 -15.51
C LEU A 206 16.10 -7.88 -16.53
N PHE A 207 15.63 -9.08 -16.17
CA PHE A 207 15.70 -10.24 -17.05
C PHE A 207 14.46 -10.41 -17.93
N ASP A 208 13.28 -10.13 -17.37
CA ASP A 208 12.04 -10.29 -18.11
C ASP A 208 10.95 -9.33 -17.63
N ILE A 209 10.02 -8.99 -18.55
CA ILE A 209 8.80 -8.22 -18.30
C ILE A 209 7.61 -9.12 -18.66
N LEU A 210 6.79 -9.44 -17.66
CA LEU A 210 5.72 -10.44 -17.79
C LEU A 210 4.35 -9.82 -18.13
N VAL A 211 4.26 -8.50 -18.19
CA VAL A 211 3.02 -7.73 -18.43
C VAL A 211 3.17 -6.75 -19.56
N LYS A 212 2.06 -6.28 -20.11
CA LYS A 212 2.01 -5.26 -21.18
C LYS A 212 1.19 -4.07 -20.73
N ASP A 213 1.51 -2.89 -21.29
CA ASP A 213 0.73 -1.68 -21.05
C ASP A 213 -0.75 -1.91 -21.42
N GLY A 214 -1.65 -1.40 -20.59
CA GLY A 214 -3.09 -1.64 -20.65
C GLY A 214 -3.58 -2.89 -19.91
N SER A 215 -2.69 -3.75 -19.37
CA SER A 215 -3.08 -4.92 -18.60
C SER A 215 -3.65 -4.53 -17.22
N LEU A 216 -4.65 -5.28 -16.76
CA LEU A 216 -5.11 -5.19 -15.37
C LEU A 216 -4.12 -5.91 -14.47
N ILE A 217 -3.56 -5.19 -13.52
CA ILE A 217 -2.59 -5.67 -12.55
C ILE A 217 -3.28 -5.87 -11.20
N THR A 218 -2.99 -7.00 -10.58
CA THR A 218 -3.37 -7.31 -9.19
C THR A 218 -2.13 -7.48 -8.33
N THR A 219 -2.30 -7.49 -7.01
CA THR A 219 -1.19 -7.73 -6.07
C THR A 219 -0.55 -9.13 -6.20
N GLN A 220 -1.18 -10.06 -6.93
CA GLN A 220 -0.67 -11.40 -7.22
C GLN A 220 -0.09 -11.53 -8.63
N THR A 221 -0.22 -10.50 -9.47
CA THR A 221 0.29 -10.52 -10.84
C THR A 221 1.79 -10.28 -10.85
N PRO A 222 2.62 -11.24 -11.33
CA PRO A 222 4.05 -11.01 -11.47
C PRO A 222 4.29 -10.01 -12.62
N LEU A 223 5.04 -8.94 -12.35
CA LEU A 223 5.29 -7.87 -13.31
C LEU A 223 6.60 -8.06 -14.07
N ALA A 224 7.65 -8.37 -13.34
CA ALA A 224 8.99 -8.50 -13.90
C ALA A 224 9.87 -9.42 -13.05
N ILE A 225 10.98 -9.85 -13.62
CA ILE A 225 12.01 -10.65 -12.97
C ILE A 225 13.30 -9.84 -12.97
N ILE A 226 13.85 -9.57 -11.78
CA ILE A 226 15.11 -8.88 -11.59
C ILE A 226 16.07 -9.82 -10.88
N GLY A 227 17.29 -9.95 -11.40
CA GLY A 227 18.36 -10.72 -10.79
C GLY A 227 19.44 -9.82 -10.22
N LYS A 228 20.02 -10.24 -9.10
CA LYS A 228 21.13 -9.53 -8.48
C LYS A 228 22.38 -9.74 -9.33
N THR A 229 23.06 -8.68 -9.69
CA THR A 229 24.38 -8.71 -10.36
C THR A 229 25.50 -8.79 -9.36
#